data_cbf153f1b1ddaf506bf0af896b31cb18
#
_entry.id   cbf153f1b1ddaf506bf0af896b31cb18
#
_cell.length_a   1.000
_cell.length_b   1.000
_cell.length_c   1.000
_cell.angle_alpha   90.00
_cell.angle_beta   90.00
_cell.angle_gamma   90.00
#
_symmetry.space_group_name_H-M   'P 1'
#
loop_
_entity.id
_entity.type
_entity.pdbx_description
1 polymer ?
#
loop_
_entity_poly.entity_id
_entity_poly.type
_entity_poly.pdbx_seq_one_letter_code
_entity_poly.pdbx_strand_id
1 'polypeptide(L)'
;MILTPKGKEFLIHANKIIDEMHKAKDAMNDTSELKNPLHIGTIESLCTVKLQEIVQRFRKEHPQVRIQITIGSPERLIQKMEHNELDVIYILDTPRWNKNWVKVMEKAEPVIFVSAPNYKLAGKKDIEIEEILNAPFYLTERNANYRQALEQELALHKQTLSPVLECSDTAFIKKMLKTGKGLSYLPLFVVEKDIEEGKIAKLDVKDIDITMYRQVFYHANKYMTKEMEKFVEYCRL
;
A
#
# COMPACT_ATOMS: atom_id res chain seq x y z
N MET A 1 -26.57 2.89 -5.35
CA MET A 1 -27.06 4.20 -5.86
C MET A 1 -25.96 4.79 -6.74
N ILE A 2 -26.26 5.13 -8.00
CA ILE A 2 -25.29 5.70 -8.95
C ILE A 2 -25.67 7.17 -9.14
N LEU A 3 -24.70 8.07 -9.02
CA LEU A 3 -24.91 9.50 -9.22
C LEU A 3 -25.16 9.79 -10.72
N THR A 4 -26.14 10.63 -11.00
CA THR A 4 -26.35 11.22 -12.34
C THR A 4 -25.17 12.14 -12.71
N PRO A 5 -24.98 12.51 -14.00
CA PRO A 5 -23.95 13.49 -14.37
C PRO A 5 -24.04 14.80 -13.58
N LYS A 6 -25.26 15.35 -13.43
CA LYS A 6 -25.52 16.53 -12.59
C LYS A 6 -25.24 16.29 -11.10
N GLY A 7 -25.52 15.07 -10.60
CA GLY A 7 -25.17 14.68 -9.23
C GLY A 7 -23.67 14.65 -8.98
N LYS A 8 -22.88 14.23 -9.97
CA LYS A 8 -21.41 14.28 -9.89
C LYS A 8 -20.88 15.72 -9.85
N GLU A 9 -21.44 16.60 -10.66
CA GLU A 9 -21.10 18.02 -10.68
C GLU A 9 -21.47 18.70 -9.35
N PHE A 10 -22.68 18.44 -8.85
CA PHE A 10 -23.10 18.92 -7.54
C PHE A 10 -22.20 18.44 -6.40
N LEU A 11 -21.76 17.18 -6.44
CA LEU A 11 -20.86 16.61 -5.43
C LEU A 11 -19.55 17.40 -5.31
N ILE A 12 -18.99 17.86 -6.44
CA ILE A 12 -17.77 18.70 -6.42
C ILE A 12 -18.00 19.99 -5.63
N HIS A 13 -19.14 20.64 -5.82
CA HIS A 13 -19.51 21.87 -5.10
C HIS A 13 -19.83 21.59 -3.63
N ALA A 14 -20.56 20.52 -3.34
CA ALA A 14 -20.87 20.11 -1.97
C ALA A 14 -19.59 19.83 -1.15
N ASN A 15 -18.62 19.15 -1.76
CA ASN A 15 -17.33 18.88 -1.13
C ASN A 15 -16.56 20.17 -0.81
N LYS A 16 -16.54 21.14 -1.71
CA LYS A 16 -15.93 22.46 -1.47
C LYS A 16 -16.56 23.19 -0.28
N ILE A 17 -17.89 23.13 -0.17
CA ILE A 17 -18.61 23.74 0.98
C ILE A 17 -18.20 23.08 2.28
N ILE A 18 -18.08 21.75 2.32
CA ILE A 18 -17.63 21.00 3.50
C ILE A 18 -16.19 21.36 3.86
N ASP A 19 -15.30 21.47 2.87
CA ASP A 19 -13.91 21.86 3.09
C ASP A 19 -13.79 23.30 3.65
N GLU A 20 -14.59 24.25 3.12
CA GLU A 20 -14.65 25.62 3.65
C GLU A 20 -15.22 25.66 5.09
N MET A 21 -16.20 24.82 5.39
CA MET A 21 -16.72 24.68 6.76
C MET A 21 -15.64 24.13 7.72
N HIS A 22 -14.83 23.18 7.29
CA HIS A 22 -13.69 22.66 8.08
C HIS A 22 -12.66 23.76 8.31
N LYS A 23 -12.28 24.52 7.28
CA LYS A 23 -11.38 25.68 7.41
C LYS A 23 -11.90 26.70 8.44
N ALA A 24 -13.18 27.06 8.34
CA ALA A 24 -13.79 28.00 9.27
C ALA A 24 -13.77 27.49 10.72
N LYS A 25 -14.08 26.21 10.93
CA LYS A 25 -14.01 25.58 12.25
C LYS A 25 -12.58 25.56 12.81
N ASP A 26 -11.60 25.19 11.98
CA ASP A 26 -10.20 25.15 12.39
C ASP A 26 -9.67 26.55 12.72
N ALA A 27 -10.08 27.58 11.96
CA ALA A 27 -9.73 28.97 12.23
C ALA A 27 -10.31 29.52 13.53
N MET A 28 -11.45 28.99 13.98
CA MET A 28 -12.09 29.37 15.23
C MET A 28 -11.62 28.55 16.44
N ASN A 29 -11.02 27.39 16.20
CA ASN A 29 -10.54 26.51 17.26
C ASN A 29 -9.04 26.75 17.49
N ASP A 30 -8.73 27.58 18.46
CA ASP A 30 -7.36 27.82 18.96
C ASP A 30 -6.79 26.61 19.75
N THR A 31 -7.53 25.49 19.79
CA THR A 31 -7.11 24.30 20.51
C THR A 31 -6.19 23.44 19.65
N SER A 32 -5.05 23.05 20.21
CA SER A 32 -4.10 22.07 19.64
C SER A 32 -4.67 20.66 19.56
N GLU A 33 -5.89 20.42 20.01
CA GLU A 33 -6.54 19.11 20.02
C GLU A 33 -7.09 18.73 18.66
N LEU A 34 -6.65 17.58 18.14
CA LEU A 34 -7.17 16.95 16.93
C LEU A 34 -8.50 16.25 17.25
N LYS A 35 -9.57 16.57 16.50
CA LYS A 35 -10.93 16.04 16.76
C LYS A 35 -11.68 15.63 15.49
N ASN A 36 -11.23 16.09 14.31
CA ASN A 36 -11.90 15.74 13.06
C ASN A 36 -11.70 14.26 12.70
N PRO A 37 -12.68 13.61 12.07
CA PRO A 37 -12.48 12.26 11.56
C PRO A 37 -11.42 12.25 10.47
N LEU A 38 -10.68 11.14 10.37
CA LEU A 38 -9.65 10.90 9.35
C LEU A 38 -9.97 9.62 8.58
N HIS A 39 -10.25 9.76 7.27
CA HIS A 39 -10.56 8.66 6.37
C HIS A 39 -9.35 8.33 5.51
N ILE A 40 -8.73 7.18 5.77
CA ILE A 40 -7.50 6.71 5.11
C ILE A 40 -7.84 5.60 4.13
N GLY A 41 -7.39 5.74 2.87
CA GLY A 41 -7.37 4.65 1.90
C GLY A 41 -6.02 3.96 1.88
N THR A 42 -5.97 2.64 1.87
CA THR A 42 -4.71 1.89 1.80
C THR A 42 -4.88 0.52 1.14
N ILE A 43 -3.77 -0.13 0.79
CA ILE A 43 -3.75 -1.52 0.34
C ILE A 43 -3.57 -2.48 1.52
N GLU A 44 -3.90 -3.76 1.34
CA GLU A 44 -3.87 -4.78 2.39
C GLU A 44 -2.51 -4.87 3.08
N SER A 45 -1.43 -5.04 2.31
CA SER A 45 -0.08 -5.23 2.85
C SER A 45 0.43 -4.04 3.67
N LEU A 46 0.13 -2.80 3.25
CA LEU A 46 0.46 -1.61 4.04
C LEU A 46 -0.40 -1.49 5.29
N CYS A 47 -1.68 -1.85 5.21
CA CYS A 47 -2.60 -1.82 6.35
C CYS A 47 -2.11 -2.71 7.49
N THR A 48 -1.71 -3.93 7.17
CA THR A 48 -1.35 -4.95 8.16
C THR A 48 0.04 -4.77 8.76
N VAL A 49 0.96 -4.09 8.07
CA VAL A 49 2.36 -3.94 8.53
C VAL A 49 2.65 -2.50 8.95
N LYS A 50 2.63 -1.56 8.02
CA LYS A 50 3.08 -0.18 8.30
C LYS A 50 1.99 0.68 8.95
N LEU A 51 0.75 0.61 8.45
CA LEU A 51 -0.32 1.46 8.97
C LEU A 51 -0.73 1.08 10.39
N GLN A 52 -0.58 -0.20 10.77
CA GLN A 52 -0.88 -0.64 12.13
C GLN A 52 -0.07 0.14 13.18
N GLU A 53 1.25 0.29 12.99
CA GLU A 53 2.12 1.03 13.90
C GLU A 53 1.77 2.52 13.94
N ILE A 54 1.52 3.12 12.76
CA ILE A 54 1.10 4.51 12.63
C ILE A 54 -0.20 4.76 13.38
N VAL A 55 -1.21 3.91 13.19
CA VAL A 55 -2.51 4.04 13.85
C VAL A 55 -2.41 3.83 15.37
N GLN A 56 -1.61 2.88 15.83
CA GLN A 56 -1.37 2.68 17.27
C GLN A 56 -0.79 3.94 17.92
N ARG A 57 0.24 4.54 17.29
CA ARG A 57 0.83 5.79 17.75
C ARG A 57 -0.17 6.93 17.70
N PHE A 58 -0.88 7.10 16.57
CA PHE A 58 -1.89 8.14 16.39
C PHE A 58 -2.98 8.05 17.47
N ARG A 59 -3.49 6.85 17.74
CA ARG A 59 -4.52 6.61 18.77
C ARG A 59 -4.02 6.89 20.19
N LYS A 60 -2.74 6.63 20.46
CA LYS A 60 -2.13 6.94 21.77
C LYS A 60 -2.03 8.45 22.01
N GLU A 61 -1.61 9.20 20.99
CA GLU A 61 -1.39 10.65 21.10
C GLU A 61 -2.68 11.46 20.89
N HIS A 62 -3.61 10.96 20.06
CA HIS A 62 -4.85 11.65 19.67
C HIS A 62 -6.09 10.74 19.81
N PRO A 63 -6.48 10.33 21.03
CA PRO A 63 -7.56 9.35 21.25
C PRO A 63 -8.94 9.84 20.81
N GLN A 64 -9.14 11.15 20.67
CA GLN A 64 -10.41 11.78 20.25
C GLN A 64 -10.67 11.62 18.74
N VAL A 65 -9.64 11.41 17.93
CA VAL A 65 -9.78 11.32 16.48
C VAL A 65 -10.38 9.98 16.09
N ARG A 66 -11.47 10.02 15.33
CA ARG A 66 -12.07 8.83 14.71
C ARG A 66 -11.31 8.50 13.43
N ILE A 67 -10.63 7.36 13.38
CA ILE A 67 -9.95 6.88 12.19
C ILE A 67 -10.84 5.86 11.49
N GLN A 68 -11.03 6.04 10.18
CA GLN A 68 -11.69 5.08 9.29
C GLN A 68 -10.71 4.66 8.21
N ILE A 69 -10.57 3.33 8.01
CA ILE A 69 -9.65 2.76 7.03
C ILE A 69 -10.47 2.04 5.95
N THR A 70 -10.17 2.35 4.70
CA THR A 70 -10.72 1.65 3.53
C THR A 70 -9.59 0.92 2.82
N ILE A 71 -9.73 -0.40 2.67
CA ILE A 71 -8.78 -1.24 1.94
C ILE A 71 -9.29 -1.46 0.52
N GLY A 72 -8.39 -1.36 -0.47
CA GLY A 72 -8.72 -1.57 -1.88
C GLY A 72 -7.50 -1.55 -2.78
N SER A 73 -7.71 -1.79 -4.09
CA SER A 73 -6.66 -1.56 -5.08
C SER A 73 -6.35 -0.07 -5.23
N PRO A 74 -5.12 0.32 -5.63
CA PRO A 74 -4.75 1.72 -5.82
C PRO A 74 -5.72 2.48 -6.72
N GLU A 75 -6.18 1.90 -7.82
CA GLU A 75 -7.12 2.53 -8.76
C GLU A 75 -8.46 2.87 -8.07
N ARG A 76 -8.99 1.93 -7.28
CA ARG A 76 -10.24 2.15 -6.53
C ARG A 76 -10.08 3.21 -5.44
N LEU A 77 -8.93 3.21 -4.77
CA LEU A 77 -8.63 4.19 -3.73
C LEU A 77 -8.47 5.60 -4.31
N ILE A 78 -7.79 5.71 -5.47
CA ILE A 78 -7.66 6.96 -6.22
C ILE A 78 -9.04 7.50 -6.61
N GLN A 79 -9.90 6.66 -7.19
CA GLN A 79 -11.28 7.07 -7.53
C GLN A 79 -12.04 7.59 -6.31
N LYS A 80 -11.92 6.93 -5.17
CA LYS A 80 -12.55 7.37 -3.91
C LYS A 80 -11.99 8.69 -3.40
N MET A 81 -10.69 8.90 -3.50
CA MET A 81 -10.03 10.15 -3.15
C MET A 81 -10.50 11.30 -4.07
N GLU A 82 -10.60 11.05 -5.38
CA GLU A 82 -11.12 12.03 -6.36
C GLU A 82 -12.59 12.39 -6.11
N HIS A 83 -13.38 11.48 -5.56
CA HIS A 83 -14.75 11.74 -5.13
C HIS A 83 -14.88 12.29 -3.70
N ASN A 84 -13.76 12.64 -3.06
CA ASN A 84 -13.68 13.11 -1.67
C ASN A 84 -14.28 12.15 -0.62
N GLU A 85 -14.31 10.84 -0.93
CA GLU A 85 -14.70 9.79 0.02
C GLU A 85 -13.54 9.41 0.96
N LEU A 86 -12.31 9.80 0.63
CA LEU A 86 -11.09 9.59 1.42
C LEU A 86 -10.36 10.92 1.59
N ASP A 87 -9.78 11.12 2.75
CA ASP A 87 -8.98 12.32 3.03
C ASP A 87 -7.57 12.16 2.48
N VAL A 88 -7.00 10.97 2.61
CA VAL A 88 -5.64 10.65 2.21
C VAL A 88 -5.58 9.18 1.78
N ILE A 89 -4.71 8.88 0.81
CA ILE A 89 -4.39 7.50 0.45
C ILE A 89 -2.92 7.20 0.70
N TYR A 90 -2.65 6.00 1.24
CA TYR A 90 -1.32 5.46 1.46
C TYR A 90 -1.20 4.15 0.69
N ILE A 91 -0.48 4.16 -0.43
CA ILE A 91 -0.42 3.05 -1.38
C ILE A 91 1.03 2.64 -1.69
N LEU A 92 1.19 1.42 -2.20
CA LEU A 92 2.42 0.92 -2.81
C LEU A 92 2.18 0.77 -4.31
N ASP A 93 2.96 1.47 -5.12
CA ASP A 93 2.80 1.48 -6.57
C ASP A 93 4.10 1.93 -7.27
N THR A 94 4.14 1.85 -8.60
CA THR A 94 5.09 2.62 -9.40
C THR A 94 4.88 4.13 -9.13
N PRO A 95 5.86 5.01 -9.42
CA PRO A 95 5.70 6.44 -9.21
C PRO A 95 4.46 6.96 -9.95
N ARG A 96 3.49 7.47 -9.19
CA ARG A 96 2.27 8.04 -9.75
C ARG A 96 2.30 9.56 -9.67
N TRP A 97 1.71 10.19 -10.66
CA TRP A 97 1.54 11.64 -10.70
C TRP A 97 0.23 12.02 -11.39
N ASN A 98 -0.43 13.02 -10.85
CA ASN A 98 -1.57 13.68 -11.48
C ASN A 98 -1.58 15.14 -11.02
N LYS A 99 -1.96 16.07 -11.91
CA LYS A 99 -2.04 17.50 -11.60
C LYS A 99 -3.04 17.86 -10.48
N ASN A 100 -4.01 16.98 -10.26
CA ASN A 100 -5.05 17.16 -9.24
C ASN A 100 -4.67 16.52 -7.87
N TRP A 101 -3.46 15.95 -7.74
CA TRP A 101 -3.03 15.30 -6.51
C TRP A 101 -1.82 16.01 -5.92
N VAL A 102 -1.76 16.03 -4.60
CA VAL A 102 -0.58 16.45 -3.86
C VAL A 102 0.08 15.20 -3.28
N LYS A 103 1.29 14.90 -3.78
CA LYS A 103 2.13 13.83 -3.23
C LYS A 103 2.93 14.41 -2.07
N VAL A 104 2.74 13.89 -0.88
CA VAL A 104 3.38 14.38 0.35
C VAL A 104 4.45 13.45 0.90
N MET A 105 4.48 12.21 0.41
CA MET A 105 5.53 11.23 0.74
C MET A 105 5.72 10.26 -0.41
N GLU A 106 6.99 9.93 -0.67
CA GLU A 106 7.41 8.85 -1.56
C GLU A 106 8.65 8.20 -0.99
N LYS A 107 8.62 6.87 -0.83
CA LYS A 107 9.76 6.09 -0.33
C LYS A 107 9.87 4.79 -1.12
N ALA A 108 11.06 4.54 -1.68
CA ALA A 108 11.36 3.32 -2.41
C ALA A 108 11.18 2.08 -1.52
N GLU A 109 10.64 1.03 -2.11
CA GLU A 109 10.35 -0.23 -1.45
C GLU A 109 10.65 -1.40 -2.39
N PRO A 110 11.74 -2.14 -2.18
CA PRO A 110 12.08 -3.28 -3.01
C PRO A 110 11.05 -4.40 -2.86
N VAL A 111 10.78 -5.09 -3.95
CA VAL A 111 9.97 -6.31 -3.95
C VAL A 111 10.90 -7.48 -4.25
N ILE A 112 10.86 -8.52 -3.44
CA ILE A 112 11.88 -9.58 -3.44
C ILE A 112 11.26 -10.97 -3.54
N PHE A 113 11.99 -11.90 -4.12
CA PHE A 113 11.68 -13.32 -4.05
C PHE A 113 12.06 -13.88 -2.68
N VAL A 114 11.18 -14.71 -2.13
CA VAL A 114 11.32 -15.26 -0.78
C VAL A 114 10.89 -16.73 -0.72
N SER A 115 11.50 -17.45 0.22
CA SER A 115 11.19 -18.86 0.51
C SER A 115 11.30 -19.14 2.01
N ALA A 116 11.03 -20.38 2.42
CA ALA A 116 11.49 -20.86 3.73
C ALA A 116 13.02 -21.01 3.75
N PRO A 117 13.68 -20.89 4.92
CA PRO A 117 15.14 -20.99 5.04
C PRO A 117 15.71 -22.36 4.63
N ASN A 118 14.90 -23.42 4.74
CA ASN A 118 15.27 -24.78 4.33
C ASN A 118 14.91 -25.13 2.88
N TYR A 119 14.48 -24.16 2.09
CA TYR A 119 14.22 -24.37 0.67
C TYR A 119 15.53 -24.55 -0.10
N LYS A 120 15.52 -25.45 -1.10
CA LYS A 120 16.74 -25.87 -1.84
C LYS A 120 17.58 -24.74 -2.45
N LEU A 121 16.96 -23.58 -2.71
CA LEU A 121 17.61 -22.40 -3.29
C LEU A 121 17.94 -21.33 -2.24
N ALA A 122 17.55 -21.51 -0.98
CA ALA A 122 17.90 -20.56 0.08
C ALA A 122 19.41 -20.49 0.27
N GLY A 123 19.97 -19.27 0.27
CA GLY A 123 21.42 -19.03 0.37
C GLY A 123 22.21 -19.20 -0.94
N LYS A 124 21.60 -19.70 -2.02
CA LYS A 124 22.22 -19.70 -3.34
C LYS A 124 22.34 -18.25 -3.84
N LYS A 125 23.47 -17.94 -4.49
CA LYS A 125 23.73 -16.65 -5.14
C LYS A 125 23.44 -16.72 -6.62
N ASP A 126 23.10 -15.57 -7.19
CA ASP A 126 22.93 -15.39 -8.63
C ASP A 126 21.99 -16.43 -9.25
N ILE A 127 20.80 -16.62 -8.65
CA ILE A 127 19.80 -17.57 -9.14
C ILE A 127 19.23 -17.03 -10.45
N GLU A 128 19.32 -17.83 -11.51
CA GLU A 128 18.68 -17.50 -12.78
C GLU A 128 17.15 -17.62 -12.64
N ILE A 129 16.40 -16.71 -13.29
CA ILE A 129 14.94 -16.71 -13.16
C ILE A 129 14.30 -18.04 -13.61
N GLU A 130 14.86 -18.70 -14.61
CA GLU A 130 14.40 -19.99 -15.12
C GLU A 130 14.43 -21.10 -14.07
N GLU A 131 15.34 -21.03 -13.11
CA GLU A 131 15.46 -22.03 -12.04
C GLU A 131 14.27 -22.02 -11.08
N ILE A 132 13.56 -20.90 -11.02
CA ILE A 132 12.43 -20.72 -10.11
C ILE A 132 11.07 -20.72 -10.79
N LEU A 133 10.98 -20.47 -12.12
CA LEU A 133 9.70 -20.38 -12.82
C LEU A 133 8.80 -21.60 -12.67
N ASN A 134 9.39 -22.80 -12.57
CA ASN A 134 8.67 -24.05 -12.38
C ASN A 134 8.44 -24.44 -10.91
N ALA A 135 8.87 -23.59 -9.96
CA ALA A 135 8.61 -23.81 -8.55
C ALA A 135 7.13 -23.55 -8.20
N PRO A 136 6.61 -24.15 -7.13
CA PRO A 136 5.31 -23.77 -6.59
C PRO A 136 5.35 -22.33 -6.06
N PHE A 137 4.62 -21.40 -6.70
CA PHE A 137 4.50 -20.04 -6.24
C PHE A 137 3.19 -19.81 -5.49
N TYR A 138 3.28 -19.08 -4.39
CA TYR A 138 2.17 -18.50 -3.62
C TYR A 138 2.20 -17.00 -3.86
N LEU A 139 1.27 -16.48 -4.65
CA LEU A 139 1.26 -15.07 -5.04
C LEU A 139 0.00 -14.34 -4.56
N THR A 140 0.09 -13.03 -4.55
CA THR A 140 -1.11 -12.18 -4.41
C THR A 140 -1.98 -12.27 -5.66
N GLU A 141 -3.17 -11.72 -5.59
CA GLU A 141 -4.08 -11.61 -6.73
C GLU A 141 -3.46 -10.85 -7.92
N ARG A 142 -3.93 -11.13 -9.13
CA ARG A 142 -3.39 -10.56 -10.38
C ARG A 142 -3.40 -9.04 -10.47
N ASN A 143 -4.30 -8.39 -9.74
CA ASN A 143 -4.41 -6.93 -9.68
C ASN A 143 -3.51 -6.28 -8.61
N ALA A 144 -2.69 -7.05 -7.90
CA ALA A 144 -1.65 -6.48 -7.04
C ALA A 144 -0.54 -5.87 -7.89
N ASN A 145 -0.22 -4.59 -7.67
CA ASN A 145 0.65 -3.81 -8.55
C ASN A 145 2.05 -4.39 -8.72
N TYR A 146 2.68 -4.85 -7.63
CA TYR A 146 4.01 -5.47 -7.69
C TYR A 146 4.00 -6.83 -8.40
N ARG A 147 2.89 -7.58 -8.36
CA ARG A 147 2.73 -8.79 -9.17
C ARG A 147 2.59 -8.44 -10.65
N GLN A 148 1.80 -7.41 -10.98
CA GLN A 148 1.70 -6.95 -12.38
C GLN A 148 3.06 -6.49 -12.90
N ALA A 149 3.85 -5.77 -12.09
CA ALA A 149 5.20 -5.35 -12.46
C ALA A 149 6.11 -6.56 -12.74
N LEU A 150 6.06 -7.61 -11.90
CA LEU A 150 6.78 -8.85 -12.14
C LEU A 150 6.33 -9.57 -13.43
N GLU A 151 5.01 -9.71 -13.63
CA GLU A 151 4.47 -10.37 -14.84
C GLU A 151 4.83 -9.60 -16.12
N GLN A 152 4.87 -8.25 -16.06
CA GLN A 152 5.32 -7.42 -17.17
C GLN A 152 6.83 -7.63 -17.47
N GLU A 153 7.67 -7.65 -16.45
CA GLU A 153 9.11 -7.89 -16.60
C GLU A 153 9.38 -9.29 -17.19
N LEU A 154 8.72 -10.32 -16.68
CA LEU A 154 8.82 -11.67 -17.22
C LEU A 154 8.36 -11.74 -18.68
N ALA A 155 7.31 -11.02 -19.04
CA ALA A 155 6.79 -10.99 -20.41
C ALA A 155 7.80 -10.40 -21.42
N LEU A 156 8.62 -9.41 -21.00
CA LEU A 156 9.71 -8.88 -21.84
C LEU A 156 10.72 -9.97 -22.24
N HIS A 157 10.92 -10.93 -21.37
CA HIS A 157 11.78 -12.10 -21.58
C HIS A 157 11.03 -13.32 -22.15
N LYS A 158 9.75 -13.16 -22.59
CA LYS A 158 8.86 -14.25 -23.07
C LYS A 158 8.65 -15.35 -22.04
N GLN A 159 8.70 -15.00 -20.77
CA GLN A 159 8.50 -15.90 -19.64
C GLN A 159 7.17 -15.63 -18.98
N THR A 160 6.61 -16.64 -18.32
CA THR A 160 5.37 -16.55 -17.57
C THR A 160 5.50 -17.31 -16.27
N LEU A 161 4.75 -16.88 -15.25
CA LEU A 161 4.72 -17.52 -13.96
C LEU A 161 3.29 -17.95 -13.63
N SER A 162 3.12 -19.23 -13.28
CA SER A 162 1.83 -19.80 -12.92
C SER A 162 1.82 -20.17 -11.45
N PRO A 163 1.12 -19.38 -10.57
CA PRO A 163 1.06 -19.69 -9.16
C PRO A 163 0.19 -20.94 -8.91
N VAL A 164 0.57 -21.73 -7.90
CA VAL A 164 -0.25 -22.84 -7.38
C VAL A 164 -1.24 -22.37 -6.32
N LEU A 165 -1.06 -21.16 -5.81
CA LEU A 165 -1.95 -20.52 -4.86
C LEU A 165 -1.98 -19.01 -5.10
N GLU A 166 -3.19 -18.44 -5.16
CA GLU A 166 -3.43 -17.01 -5.22
C GLU A 166 -4.26 -16.58 -4.00
N CYS A 167 -3.80 -15.55 -3.28
CA CYS A 167 -4.50 -15.06 -2.09
C CYS A 167 -4.17 -13.58 -1.83
N SER A 168 -5.16 -12.74 -1.59
CA SER A 168 -4.97 -11.32 -1.27
C SER A 168 -4.39 -11.07 0.14
N ASP A 169 -4.42 -12.07 1.01
CA ASP A 169 -3.89 -11.99 2.38
C ASP A 169 -2.40 -12.38 2.42
N THR A 170 -1.52 -11.36 2.53
CA THR A 170 -0.08 -11.58 2.62
C THR A 170 0.35 -12.31 3.89
N ALA A 171 -0.41 -12.22 4.98
CA ALA A 171 -0.13 -12.97 6.21
C ALA A 171 -0.38 -14.48 6.00
N PHE A 172 -1.41 -14.83 5.22
CA PHE A 172 -1.65 -16.22 4.82
C PHE A 172 -0.51 -16.75 3.92
N ILE A 173 -0.09 -15.96 2.92
CA ILE A 173 1.05 -16.33 2.04
C ILE A 173 2.30 -16.60 2.88
N LYS A 174 2.63 -15.75 3.87
CA LYS A 174 3.78 -15.97 4.78
C LYS A 174 3.65 -17.27 5.58
N LYS A 175 2.45 -17.64 6.02
CA LYS A 175 2.23 -18.94 6.70
C LYS A 175 2.49 -20.12 5.77
N MET A 176 2.04 -20.02 4.52
CA MET A 176 2.30 -21.04 3.51
C MET A 176 3.79 -21.17 3.16
N LEU A 177 4.51 -20.05 3.03
CA LEU A 177 5.97 -20.07 2.81
C LEU A 177 6.71 -20.84 3.89
N LYS A 178 6.35 -20.66 5.17
CA LYS A 178 6.97 -21.34 6.31
C LYS A 178 6.82 -22.86 6.29
N THR A 179 5.95 -23.41 5.44
CA THR A 179 5.85 -24.86 5.21
C THR A 179 7.01 -25.43 4.40
N GLY A 180 7.84 -24.58 3.78
CA GLY A 180 9.02 -24.98 2.99
C GLY A 180 8.70 -25.53 1.61
N LYS A 181 7.45 -25.40 1.10
CA LYS A 181 7.01 -26.07 -0.12
C LYS A 181 6.84 -25.12 -1.32
N GLY A 182 7.20 -23.85 -1.18
CA GLY A 182 7.00 -22.90 -2.28
C GLY A 182 7.76 -21.59 -2.10
N LEU A 183 7.61 -20.74 -3.11
CA LEU A 183 8.20 -19.41 -3.23
C LEU A 183 7.12 -18.35 -3.22
N SER A 184 7.51 -17.12 -2.96
CA SER A 184 6.66 -15.95 -3.17
C SER A 184 7.46 -14.75 -3.65
N TYR A 185 6.75 -13.71 -4.09
CA TYR A 185 7.30 -12.42 -4.48
C TYR A 185 6.56 -11.34 -3.71
N LEU A 186 7.22 -10.70 -2.74
CA LEU A 186 6.59 -9.81 -1.76
C LEU A 186 7.43 -8.55 -1.51
N PRO A 187 6.79 -7.41 -1.19
CA PRO A 187 7.52 -6.23 -0.72
C PRO A 187 8.35 -6.55 0.51
N LEU A 188 9.57 -6.01 0.57
CA LEU A 188 10.51 -6.30 1.67
C LEU A 188 9.88 -6.04 3.05
N PHE A 189 9.18 -4.92 3.22
CA PHE A 189 8.58 -4.57 4.52
C PHE A 189 7.57 -5.61 5.04
N VAL A 190 6.98 -6.42 4.16
CA VAL A 190 6.02 -7.49 4.55
C VAL A 190 6.72 -8.64 5.23
N VAL A 191 7.97 -8.93 4.85
CA VAL A 191 8.74 -10.11 5.26
C VAL A 191 10.00 -9.78 6.07
N GLU A 192 10.36 -8.51 6.20
CA GLU A 192 11.59 -8.02 6.83
C GLU A 192 11.79 -8.63 8.22
N LYS A 193 10.81 -8.55 9.09
CA LYS A 193 10.85 -9.15 10.43
C LYS A 193 11.00 -10.68 10.40
N ASP A 194 10.31 -11.36 9.49
CA ASP A 194 10.42 -12.82 9.34
C ASP A 194 11.81 -13.21 8.82
N ILE A 195 12.47 -12.37 8.01
CA ILE A 195 13.84 -12.56 7.53
C ILE A 195 14.83 -12.37 8.70
N GLU A 196 14.70 -11.30 9.46
CA GLU A 196 15.53 -11.02 10.64
C GLU A 196 15.44 -12.15 11.68
N GLU A 197 14.25 -12.71 11.86
CA GLU A 197 13.99 -13.84 12.76
C GLU A 197 14.40 -15.21 12.17
N GLY A 198 14.93 -15.24 10.94
CA GLY A 198 15.34 -16.47 10.26
C GLY A 198 14.20 -17.43 9.90
N LYS A 199 12.96 -16.93 9.81
CA LYS A 199 11.75 -17.71 9.47
C LYS A 199 11.45 -17.72 7.97
N ILE A 200 11.97 -16.73 7.23
CA ILE A 200 11.88 -16.58 5.78
C ILE A 200 13.27 -16.22 5.27
N ALA A 201 13.63 -16.69 4.09
CA ALA A 201 14.88 -16.36 3.42
C ALA A 201 14.61 -15.55 2.14
N LYS A 202 15.37 -14.49 1.93
CA LYS A 202 15.45 -13.78 0.64
C LYS A 202 16.20 -14.69 -0.34
N LEU A 203 15.69 -14.76 -1.57
CA LEU A 203 16.37 -15.38 -2.70
C LEU A 203 17.08 -14.31 -3.53
N ASP A 204 18.32 -14.62 -3.92
CA ASP A 204 19.17 -13.74 -4.72
C ASP A 204 18.97 -14.06 -6.21
N VAL A 205 17.88 -13.56 -6.78
CA VAL A 205 17.50 -13.80 -8.18
C VAL A 205 18.09 -12.70 -9.05
N LYS A 206 18.79 -13.10 -10.14
CA LYS A 206 19.37 -12.19 -11.13
C LYS A 206 18.31 -11.49 -11.97
N ASP A 207 18.68 -10.32 -12.48
CA ASP A 207 18.01 -9.60 -13.57
C ASP A 207 16.55 -9.18 -13.29
N ILE A 208 16.05 -9.40 -12.08
CA ILE A 208 14.75 -8.95 -11.61
C ILE A 208 14.93 -8.04 -10.42
N ASP A 209 14.98 -6.74 -10.67
CA ASP A 209 15.05 -5.71 -9.63
C ASP A 209 13.89 -4.72 -9.76
N ILE A 210 12.77 -5.05 -9.13
CA ILE A 210 11.57 -4.24 -9.17
C ILE A 210 11.43 -3.46 -7.87
N THR A 211 11.54 -2.15 -7.99
CA THR A 211 11.30 -1.21 -6.90
C THR A 211 9.93 -0.57 -7.06
N MET A 212 9.09 -0.75 -6.07
CA MET A 212 7.84 -0.02 -5.90
C MET A 212 8.06 1.17 -4.97
N TYR A 213 7.06 2.01 -4.82
CA TYR A 213 7.16 3.18 -3.95
C TYR A 213 5.95 3.25 -3.02
N ARG A 214 6.22 3.38 -1.73
CA ARG A 214 5.19 3.79 -0.78
C ARG A 214 4.92 5.26 -0.98
N GLN A 215 3.70 5.62 -1.27
CA GLN A 215 3.32 6.97 -1.64
C GLN A 215 2.10 7.41 -0.83
N VAL A 216 2.12 8.65 -0.35
CA VAL A 216 0.97 9.28 0.30
C VAL A 216 0.49 10.43 -0.56
N PHE A 217 -0.79 10.41 -0.88
CA PHE A 217 -1.46 11.43 -1.69
C PHE A 217 -2.74 11.93 -1.03
N TYR A 218 -3.10 13.16 -1.37
CA TYR A 218 -4.44 13.68 -1.18
C TYR A 218 -4.86 14.52 -2.39
N HIS A 219 -6.16 14.80 -2.55
CA HIS A 219 -6.65 15.60 -3.67
C HIS A 219 -6.28 17.08 -3.48
N ALA A 220 -5.78 17.75 -4.55
CA ALA A 220 -5.27 19.12 -4.47
C ALA A 220 -6.31 20.16 -3.99
N ASN A 221 -7.60 19.90 -4.23
CA ASN A 221 -8.69 20.75 -3.73
C ASN A 221 -9.11 20.43 -2.29
N LYS A 222 -8.56 19.38 -1.67
CA LYS A 222 -8.86 19.01 -0.29
C LYS A 222 -8.15 19.94 0.67
N TYR A 223 -8.87 20.44 1.66
CA TYR A 223 -8.25 21.16 2.77
C TYR A 223 -7.40 20.19 3.61
N MET A 224 -6.13 20.52 3.78
CA MET A 224 -5.22 19.76 4.64
C MET A 224 -5.55 20.07 6.10
N THR A 225 -6.24 19.13 6.77
CA THR A 225 -6.55 19.26 8.19
C THR A 225 -5.33 18.92 9.06
N LYS A 226 -5.35 19.36 10.31
CA LYS A 226 -4.27 19.03 11.28
C LYS A 226 -4.11 17.51 11.47
N GLU A 227 -5.22 16.76 11.39
CA GLU A 227 -5.21 15.30 11.46
C GLU A 227 -4.49 14.67 10.25
N MET A 228 -4.72 15.20 9.06
CA MET A 228 -4.02 14.75 7.86
C MET A 228 -2.52 15.08 7.92
N GLU A 229 -2.16 16.29 8.35
CA GLU A 229 -0.76 16.70 8.54
C GLU A 229 -0.04 15.75 9.51
N LYS A 230 -0.67 15.47 10.64
CA LYS A 230 -0.11 14.57 11.66
C LYS A 230 0.03 13.14 11.15
N PHE A 231 -0.96 12.65 10.41
CA PHE A 231 -0.86 11.33 9.76
C PHE A 231 0.32 11.25 8.77
N VAL A 232 0.47 12.27 7.93
CA VAL A 232 1.59 12.35 6.97
C VAL A 232 2.94 12.40 7.70
N GLU A 233 3.03 13.14 8.81
CA GLU A 233 4.24 13.15 9.65
C GLU A 233 4.62 11.74 10.11
N TYR A 234 3.65 10.95 10.59
CA TYR A 234 3.90 9.57 11.03
C TYR A 234 4.25 8.62 9.88
N CYS A 235 3.72 8.85 8.67
CA CYS A 235 4.09 8.05 7.51
C CYS A 235 5.56 8.25 7.06
N ARG A 236 6.18 9.39 7.40
CA ARG A 236 7.56 9.72 7.05
C ARG A 236 8.60 9.08 7.97
N LEU A 237 8.19 8.67 9.14
CA LEU A 237 9.04 7.98 10.13
C LEU A 237 9.23 6.50 9.76
#